data_508502f69214214848c08794416bc2a2
#
_entry.id   508502f69214214848c08794416bc2a2
#
_cell.length_a   1.000
_cell.length_b   1.000
_cell.length_c   1.000
_cell.angle_alpha   90.00
_cell.angle_beta   90.00
_cell.angle_gamma   90.00
#
_symmetry.space_group_name_H-M   'P 1'
#
loop_
_entity.id
_entity.type
_entity.pdbx_description
1 polymer ?
#
loop_
_entity_poly.entity_id
_entity_poly.type
_entity_poly.pdbx_seq_one_letter_code
_entity_poly.pdbx_strand_id
1 'polypeptide(L)'
;MNREDLVKLTSNINKNSCPKNINFHCHTKFSDGSLEPYELLEQAYKNNLKFLSITDHHTIKAHEYIKKNNILKNYPKDSFTLISGIEINCLILGCLVHVIGLGIDIKSKYLNPYILGESPIGNDLNIKSVIKAINLAGGLSFLAHP
;
A
#
# COMPACT_ATOMS: atom_id res chain seq x y z
N MET A 1 -10.03 -5.87 -5.74
CA MET A 1 -10.81 -4.63 -5.96
C MET A 1 -10.29 -4.00 -7.25
N ASN A 2 -11.15 -3.61 -8.15
CA ASN A 2 -10.74 -2.92 -9.38
C ASN A 2 -10.50 -1.42 -9.11
N ARG A 3 -9.93 -0.71 -10.10
CA ARG A 3 -9.58 0.72 -9.96
C ARG A 3 -10.81 1.62 -9.72
N GLU A 4 -11.93 1.33 -10.37
CA GLU A 4 -13.16 2.13 -10.22
C GLU A 4 -13.73 1.99 -8.81
N ASP A 5 -13.77 0.77 -8.26
CA ASP A 5 -14.18 0.53 -6.88
C ASP A 5 -13.27 1.26 -5.88
N LEU A 6 -11.96 1.27 -6.15
CA LEU A 6 -11.00 1.98 -5.30
C LEU A 6 -11.21 3.50 -5.35
N VAL A 7 -11.44 4.08 -6.53
CA VAL A 7 -11.78 5.51 -6.68
C VAL A 7 -13.05 5.83 -5.91
N LYS A 8 -14.10 5.03 -6.05
CA LYS A 8 -15.36 5.21 -5.32
C LYS A 8 -15.17 5.11 -3.80
N LEU A 9 -14.37 4.14 -3.34
CA LEU A 9 -14.04 4.00 -1.92
C LEU A 9 -13.32 5.23 -1.40
N THR A 10 -12.24 5.67 -2.08
CA THR A 10 -11.42 6.80 -1.63
C THR A 10 -12.16 8.13 -1.70
N SER A 11 -13.10 8.32 -2.64
CA SER A 11 -13.95 9.52 -2.72
C SER A 11 -14.94 9.66 -1.56
N ASN A 12 -15.25 8.57 -0.85
CA ASN A 12 -16.16 8.57 0.28
C ASN A 12 -15.47 8.66 1.65
N ILE A 13 -14.13 8.78 1.67
CA ILE A 13 -13.38 8.91 2.92
C ILE A 13 -13.65 10.28 3.55
N ASN A 14 -13.84 10.26 4.87
CA ASN A 14 -14.01 11.46 5.68
C ASN A 14 -13.32 11.32 7.05
N LYS A 15 -13.34 12.34 7.87
CA LYS A 15 -12.65 12.39 9.19
C LYS A 15 -13.02 11.24 10.16
N ASN A 16 -14.13 10.54 9.94
CA ASN A 16 -14.57 9.43 10.78
C ASN A 16 -14.20 8.06 10.20
N SER A 17 -13.63 8.01 9.00
CA SER A 17 -13.31 6.75 8.32
C SER A 17 -12.08 6.07 8.91
N CYS A 18 -11.03 6.82 9.20
CA CYS A 18 -9.79 6.33 9.80
C CYS A 18 -9.73 6.71 11.29
N PRO A 19 -9.32 5.83 12.20
CA PRO A 19 -8.93 4.42 11.98
C PRO A 19 -10.07 3.41 12.10
N LYS A 20 -11.31 3.86 12.23
CA LYS A 20 -12.46 2.98 12.57
C LYS A 20 -12.81 1.96 11.47
N ASN A 21 -12.80 2.41 10.21
CA ASN A 21 -13.23 1.56 9.10
C ASN A 21 -12.11 1.24 8.12
N ILE A 22 -11.10 2.12 8.02
CA ILE A 22 -10.02 2.00 7.06
C ILE A 22 -8.68 2.28 7.70
N ASN A 23 -7.64 1.60 7.21
CA ASN A 23 -6.25 2.01 7.41
C ASN A 23 -5.49 1.72 6.11
N PHE A 24 -5.05 2.77 5.41
CA PHE A 24 -4.39 2.67 4.10
C PHE A 24 -2.90 2.97 4.16
N HIS A 25 -2.34 3.13 5.36
CA HIS A 25 -0.93 3.40 5.54
C HIS A 25 -0.41 2.63 6.75
N CYS A 26 0.12 1.44 6.52
CA CYS A 26 0.69 0.57 7.54
C CYS A 26 1.95 -0.09 7.03
N HIS A 27 2.91 -0.28 7.95
CA HIS A 27 4.20 -0.91 7.68
C HIS A 27 4.36 -2.20 8.46
N THR A 28 5.10 -3.13 7.88
CA THR A 28 5.47 -4.39 8.50
C THR A 28 6.98 -4.48 8.69
N LYS A 29 7.45 -5.57 9.28
CA LYS A 29 8.90 -5.87 9.40
C LYS A 29 9.61 -6.07 8.07
N PHE A 30 8.89 -6.10 6.95
CA PHE A 30 9.53 -6.09 5.62
C PHE A 30 10.06 -4.72 5.24
N SER A 31 9.71 -3.65 5.97
CA SER A 31 10.33 -2.34 5.91
C SER A 31 10.71 -1.86 7.31
N ASP A 32 10.05 -0.87 7.84
CA ASP A 32 10.34 -0.21 9.11
C ASP A 32 9.26 -0.38 10.18
N GLY A 33 8.22 -1.17 9.90
CA GLY A 33 7.19 -1.55 10.87
C GLY A 33 7.68 -2.57 11.89
N SER A 34 6.99 -2.67 13.03
CA SER A 34 7.33 -3.58 14.12
C SER A 34 6.60 -4.94 14.06
N LEU A 35 5.53 -5.04 13.27
CA LEU A 35 4.66 -6.22 13.21
C LEU A 35 4.97 -7.10 12.00
N GLU A 36 4.84 -8.40 12.20
CA GLU A 36 4.75 -9.33 11.07
C GLU A 36 3.44 -9.09 10.29
N PRO A 37 3.40 -9.40 8.98
CA PRO A 37 2.17 -9.21 8.21
C PRO A 37 0.94 -9.88 8.79
N TYR A 38 1.09 -11.09 9.35
CA TYR A 38 -0.04 -11.82 9.95
C TYR A 38 -0.54 -11.14 11.24
N GLU A 39 0.35 -10.53 12.03
CA GLU A 39 -0.02 -9.79 13.25
C GLU A 39 -0.82 -8.53 12.89
N LEU A 40 -0.42 -7.84 11.82
CA LEU A 40 -1.14 -6.66 11.33
C LEU A 40 -2.54 -7.03 10.82
N LEU A 41 -2.67 -8.14 10.09
CA LEU A 41 -3.98 -8.65 9.66
C LEU A 41 -4.86 -9.05 10.85
N GLU A 42 -4.28 -9.67 11.87
CA GLU A 42 -4.98 -10.04 13.11
C GLU A 42 -5.50 -8.79 13.84
N GLN A 43 -4.69 -7.73 13.92
CA GLN A 43 -5.13 -6.46 14.49
C GLN A 43 -6.26 -5.82 13.67
N ALA A 44 -6.16 -5.84 12.34
CA ALA A 44 -7.22 -5.33 11.47
C ALA A 44 -8.54 -6.07 11.70
N TYR A 45 -8.49 -7.38 11.80
CA TYR A 45 -9.66 -8.22 12.08
C TYR A 45 -10.26 -7.92 13.47
N LYS A 46 -9.44 -7.91 14.54
CA LYS A 46 -9.89 -7.62 15.91
C LYS A 46 -10.49 -6.22 16.06
N ASN A 47 -9.98 -5.25 15.30
CA ASN A 47 -10.49 -3.88 15.32
C ASN A 47 -11.65 -3.65 14.35
N ASN A 48 -12.17 -4.71 13.69
CA ASN A 48 -13.27 -4.64 12.73
C ASN A 48 -13.03 -3.66 11.57
N LEU A 49 -11.77 -3.49 11.14
CA LEU A 49 -11.47 -2.71 9.94
C LEU A 49 -12.19 -3.32 8.73
N LYS A 50 -12.71 -2.48 7.85
CA LYS A 50 -13.30 -2.92 6.58
C LYS A 50 -12.27 -2.99 5.46
N PHE A 51 -11.31 -2.07 5.48
CA PHE A 51 -10.27 -1.98 4.47
C PHE A 51 -8.92 -1.71 5.13
N LEU A 52 -7.93 -2.49 4.75
CA LEU A 52 -6.54 -2.35 5.17
C LEU A 52 -5.64 -2.30 3.93
N SER A 53 -4.61 -1.46 3.93
CA SER A 53 -3.49 -1.58 2.99
C SER A 53 -2.18 -1.67 3.75
N ILE A 54 -1.32 -2.60 3.36
CA ILE A 54 0.08 -2.66 3.77
C ILE A 54 0.87 -1.89 2.72
N THR A 55 1.63 -0.90 3.17
CA THR A 55 2.36 0.05 2.31
C THR A 55 3.83 0.13 2.71
N ASP A 56 4.48 -1.01 2.85
CA ASP A 56 5.90 -1.10 3.18
C ASP A 56 6.75 -0.25 2.23
N HIS A 57 7.81 0.36 2.76
CA HIS A 57 8.75 1.15 1.98
C HIS A 57 9.49 0.30 0.95
N HIS A 58 9.36 0.66 -0.32
CA HIS A 58 10.11 0.09 -1.45
C HIS A 58 10.06 -1.44 -1.53
N THR A 59 8.98 -2.07 -1.05
CA THR A 59 8.84 -3.53 -1.09
C THR A 59 7.39 -3.97 -1.14
N ILE A 60 7.14 -5.09 -1.80
CA ILE A 60 5.84 -5.78 -1.85
C ILE A 60 5.89 -7.14 -1.13
N LYS A 61 6.99 -7.42 -0.42
CA LYS A 61 7.24 -8.74 0.21
C LYS A 61 6.14 -9.15 1.19
N ALA A 62 5.52 -8.20 1.90
CA ALA A 62 4.40 -8.49 2.79
C ALA A 62 3.21 -9.09 2.01
N HIS A 63 2.86 -8.51 0.87
CA HIS A 63 1.78 -9.02 0.01
C HIS A 63 2.11 -10.39 -0.59
N GLU A 64 3.35 -10.60 -1.02
CA GLU A 64 3.82 -11.90 -1.51
C GLU A 64 3.78 -12.96 -0.41
N TYR A 65 4.24 -12.62 0.79
CA TYR A 65 4.22 -13.50 1.96
C TYR A 65 2.78 -13.92 2.33
N ILE A 66 1.87 -12.95 2.42
CA ILE A 66 0.44 -13.21 2.73
C ILE A 66 -0.18 -14.14 1.67
N LYS A 67 0.10 -13.87 0.40
CA LYS A 67 -0.42 -14.69 -0.71
C LYS A 67 0.17 -16.09 -0.72
N LYS A 68 1.50 -16.22 -0.61
CA LYS A 68 2.21 -17.52 -0.62
C LYS A 68 1.73 -18.44 0.49
N ASN A 69 1.51 -17.89 1.68
CA ASN A 69 1.09 -18.64 2.86
C ASN A 69 -0.43 -18.72 3.04
N ASN A 70 -1.22 -18.20 2.09
CA ASN A 70 -2.69 -18.19 2.12
C ASN A 70 -3.28 -17.62 3.42
N ILE A 71 -2.64 -16.63 4.05
CA ILE A 71 -2.96 -16.16 5.40
C ILE A 71 -4.39 -15.63 5.49
N LEU A 72 -4.91 -14.99 4.42
CA LEU A 72 -6.28 -14.48 4.40
C LEU A 72 -7.36 -15.57 4.58
N LYS A 73 -7.04 -16.84 4.32
CA LYS A 73 -7.98 -17.96 4.56
C LYS A 73 -8.26 -18.22 6.05
N ASN A 74 -7.42 -17.69 6.94
CA ASN A 74 -7.60 -17.83 8.39
C ASN A 74 -8.71 -16.92 8.93
N TYR A 75 -9.25 -16.01 8.12
CA TYR A 75 -10.30 -15.07 8.50
C TYR A 75 -11.61 -15.39 7.80
N PRO A 76 -12.76 -15.09 8.44
CA PRO A 76 -14.07 -15.27 7.80
C PRO A 76 -14.10 -14.48 6.47
N LYS A 77 -14.78 -15.05 5.48
CA LYS A 77 -14.97 -14.39 4.19
C LYS A 77 -15.61 -13.01 4.42
N ASP A 78 -15.12 -12.02 3.71
CA ASP A 78 -15.62 -10.64 3.73
C ASP A 78 -15.48 -9.91 5.10
N SER A 79 -14.67 -10.45 6.03
CA SER A 79 -14.40 -9.78 7.30
C SER A 79 -13.70 -8.45 7.12
N PHE A 80 -12.73 -8.40 6.21
CA PHE A 80 -12.08 -7.17 5.73
C PHE A 80 -11.49 -7.38 4.33
N THR A 81 -11.15 -6.27 3.66
CA THR A 81 -10.46 -6.29 2.36
C THR A 81 -9.03 -5.81 2.52
N LEU A 82 -8.06 -6.67 2.18
CA LEU A 82 -6.67 -6.26 2.03
C LEU A 82 -6.46 -5.66 0.63
N ILE A 83 -6.07 -4.39 0.58
CA ILE A 83 -5.72 -3.66 -0.64
C ILE A 83 -4.20 -3.72 -0.79
N SER A 84 -3.71 -4.05 -1.98
CA SER A 84 -2.29 -3.99 -2.28
C SER A 84 -1.78 -2.55 -2.22
N GLY A 85 -0.62 -2.34 -1.59
CA GLY A 85 -0.05 -1.01 -1.46
C GLY A 85 1.48 -1.04 -1.40
N ILE A 86 2.06 0.14 -1.54
CA ILE A 86 3.50 0.40 -1.41
C ILE A 86 3.69 1.88 -1.05
N GLU A 87 4.72 2.19 -0.27
CA GLU A 87 5.19 3.55 -0.07
C GLU A 87 6.53 3.75 -0.77
N ILE A 88 6.63 4.85 -1.53
CA ILE A 88 7.79 5.14 -2.37
C ILE A 88 8.31 6.54 -2.07
N ASN A 89 9.60 6.63 -1.74
CA ASN A 89 10.31 7.90 -1.64
C ASN A 89 10.44 8.54 -3.02
N CYS A 90 10.23 9.84 -3.12
CA CYS A 90 10.44 10.58 -4.34
C CYS A 90 10.78 12.04 -4.09
N LEU A 91 11.26 12.73 -5.11
CA LEU A 91 11.59 14.15 -5.06
C LEU A 91 10.56 14.98 -5.82
N ILE A 92 10.12 16.06 -5.19
CA ILE A 92 9.37 17.15 -5.81
C ILE A 92 10.05 18.48 -5.48
N LEU A 93 10.50 19.22 -6.49
CA LEU A 93 11.16 20.52 -6.32
C LEU A 93 12.33 20.49 -5.30
N GLY A 94 13.08 19.40 -5.25
CA GLY A 94 14.20 19.20 -4.32
C GLY A 94 13.79 18.74 -2.91
N CYS A 95 12.50 18.64 -2.60
CA CYS A 95 12.02 18.10 -1.32
C CYS A 95 11.76 16.60 -1.43
N LEU A 96 12.26 15.83 -0.46
CA LEU A 96 11.94 14.42 -0.32
C LEU A 96 10.52 14.30 0.24
N VAL A 97 9.69 13.54 -0.45
CA VAL A 97 8.31 13.22 -0.05
C VAL A 97 8.05 11.74 -0.26
N HIS A 98 6.98 11.24 0.37
CA HIS A 98 6.54 9.86 0.20
C HIS A 98 5.23 9.82 -0.57
N VAL A 99 5.13 8.88 -1.49
CA VAL A 99 3.91 8.62 -2.27
C VAL A 99 3.44 7.19 -1.98
N ILE A 100 2.19 7.07 -1.57
CA ILE A 100 1.51 5.80 -1.40
C ILE A 100 0.87 5.40 -2.72
N GLY A 101 1.16 4.19 -3.19
CA GLY A 101 0.41 3.51 -4.25
C GLY A 101 -0.58 2.55 -3.64
N LEU A 102 -1.89 2.73 -3.93
CA LEU A 102 -2.95 1.82 -3.50
C LEU A 102 -3.56 1.07 -4.67
N GLY A 103 -3.90 -0.20 -4.47
CA GLY A 103 -4.56 -1.04 -5.47
C GLY A 103 -3.66 -1.41 -6.64
N ILE A 104 -2.36 -1.43 -6.43
CA ILE A 104 -1.36 -1.78 -7.44
C ILE A 104 -1.41 -3.27 -7.78
N ASP A 105 -1.16 -3.61 -9.05
CA ASP A 105 -0.78 -4.98 -9.41
C ASP A 105 0.67 -5.22 -8.97
N ILE A 106 0.86 -5.99 -7.91
CA ILE A 106 2.19 -6.30 -7.34
C ILE A 106 3.11 -7.06 -8.31
N LYS A 107 2.59 -7.57 -9.41
CA LYS A 107 3.36 -8.23 -10.47
C LYS A 107 3.70 -7.30 -11.64
N SER A 108 3.27 -6.04 -11.57
CA SER A 108 3.51 -5.09 -12.63
C SER A 108 5.00 -4.78 -12.80
N LYS A 109 5.52 -4.95 -14.01
CA LYS A 109 6.90 -4.60 -14.36
C LYS A 109 7.23 -3.12 -14.12
N TYR A 110 6.24 -2.26 -14.09
CA TYR A 110 6.43 -0.82 -13.84
C TYR A 110 6.85 -0.51 -12.41
N LEU A 111 6.68 -1.47 -11.49
CA LEU A 111 7.12 -1.34 -10.10
C LEU A 111 8.57 -1.80 -9.87
N ASN A 112 9.20 -2.44 -10.85
CA ASN A 112 10.56 -3.01 -10.67
C ASN A 112 11.58 -2.04 -10.07
N PRO A 113 11.66 -0.75 -10.45
CA PRO A 113 12.60 0.19 -9.84
C PRO A 113 12.28 0.53 -8.37
N TYR A 114 11.06 0.22 -7.92
CA TYR A 114 10.51 0.68 -6.65
C TYR A 114 10.33 -0.40 -5.60
N ILE A 115 10.71 -1.65 -5.90
CA ILE A 115 10.50 -2.81 -5.01
C ILE A 115 11.80 -3.50 -4.61
N LEU A 116 12.93 -2.78 -4.68
CA LEU A 116 14.27 -3.31 -4.41
C LEU A 116 14.65 -3.28 -2.92
N GLY A 117 13.81 -2.71 -2.05
CA GLY A 117 14.06 -2.56 -0.62
C GLY A 117 14.81 -1.27 -0.25
N GLU A 118 15.06 -0.40 -1.22
CA GLU A 118 15.77 0.87 -1.05
C GLU A 118 15.13 1.97 -1.91
N SER A 119 15.43 3.23 -1.57
CA SER A 119 14.94 4.38 -2.35
C SER A 119 15.43 4.32 -3.79
N PRO A 120 14.56 4.63 -4.77
CA PRO A 120 14.98 4.74 -6.16
C PRO A 120 15.98 5.88 -6.35
N ILE A 121 16.73 5.84 -7.43
CA ILE A 121 17.75 6.84 -7.76
C ILE A 121 17.49 7.46 -9.13
N GLY A 122 18.13 8.60 -9.39
CA GLY A 122 18.08 9.27 -10.69
C GLY A 122 16.64 9.65 -11.09
N ASN A 123 16.29 9.32 -12.33
CA ASN A 123 14.95 9.67 -12.87
C ASN A 123 13.80 8.95 -12.18
N ASP A 124 14.04 7.78 -11.60
CA ASP A 124 13.01 7.02 -10.89
C ASP A 124 12.65 7.65 -9.54
N LEU A 125 13.54 8.48 -8.98
CA LEU A 125 13.26 9.26 -7.77
C LEU A 125 12.31 10.44 -8.03
N ASN A 126 12.08 10.83 -9.27
CA ASN A 126 11.19 11.94 -9.61
C ASN A 126 9.72 11.57 -9.35
N ILE A 127 8.98 12.44 -8.67
CA ILE A 127 7.56 12.20 -8.34
C ILE A 127 6.69 11.86 -9.56
N LYS A 128 6.97 12.47 -10.74
CA LYS A 128 6.22 12.16 -11.96
C LYS A 128 6.45 10.72 -12.43
N SER A 129 7.68 10.21 -12.28
CA SER A 129 8.03 8.82 -12.59
C SER A 129 7.31 7.86 -11.66
N VAL A 130 7.32 8.14 -10.35
CA VAL A 130 6.63 7.35 -9.33
C VAL A 130 5.12 7.29 -9.59
N ILE A 131 4.47 8.44 -9.77
CA ILE A 131 3.03 8.51 -10.07
C ILE A 131 2.70 7.75 -11.36
N LYS A 132 3.51 7.90 -12.39
CA LYS A 132 3.32 7.18 -13.67
C LYS A 132 3.42 5.66 -13.46
N ALA A 133 4.40 5.19 -12.70
CA ALA A 133 4.59 3.76 -12.43
C ALA A 133 3.40 3.18 -11.65
N ILE A 134 2.94 3.86 -10.59
CA ILE A 134 1.76 3.46 -9.81
C ILE A 134 0.51 3.39 -10.72
N ASN A 135 0.28 4.40 -11.55
CA ASN A 135 -0.85 4.41 -12.48
C ASN A 135 -0.79 3.28 -13.51
N LEU A 136 0.40 3.02 -14.09
CA LEU A 136 0.60 1.92 -15.04
C LEU A 136 0.49 0.54 -14.36
N ALA A 137 0.71 0.46 -13.06
CA ALA A 137 0.43 -0.72 -12.24
C ALA A 137 -1.05 -0.82 -11.81
N GLY A 138 -1.95 0.04 -12.33
CA GLY A 138 -3.38 0.01 -12.05
C GLY A 138 -3.81 0.70 -10.76
N GLY A 139 -2.87 1.20 -9.97
CA GLY A 139 -3.11 1.83 -8.67
C GLY A 139 -3.55 3.29 -8.73
N LEU A 140 -3.83 3.84 -7.56
CA LEU A 140 -3.99 5.26 -7.28
C LEU A 140 -2.82 5.74 -6.44
N SER A 141 -2.35 6.97 -6.67
CA SER A 141 -1.26 7.59 -5.92
C SER A 141 -1.77 8.65 -4.97
N PHE A 142 -1.25 8.66 -3.75
CA PHE A 142 -1.58 9.62 -2.70
C PHE A 142 -0.29 10.16 -2.07
N LEU A 143 -0.26 11.45 -1.74
CA LEU A 143 0.81 12.01 -0.93
C LEU A 143 0.66 11.51 0.51
N ALA A 144 1.72 10.93 1.06
CA ALA A 144 1.75 10.52 2.46
C ALA A 144 2.09 11.72 3.36
N HIS A 145 1.52 11.74 4.58
CA HIS A 145 1.82 12.70 5.68
C HIS A 145 2.42 14.02 5.16
N PRO A 146 1.63 14.86 4.46
CA PRO A 146 2.06 16.15 3.91
C PRO A 146 2.45 17.16 5.00
#